data_3f38d17823f094334384183f66c75daf
#
_entry.id   3f38d17823f094334384183f66c75daf
#
_cell.length_a   1.000
_cell.length_b   1.000
_cell.length_c   1.000
_cell.angle_alpha   90.00
_cell.angle_beta   90.00
_cell.angle_gamma   90.00
#
_symmetry.space_group_name_H-M   'P 1'
#
loop_
_entity.id
_entity.type
_entity.pdbx_description
1 polymer ?
#
loop_
_entity_poly.entity_id
_entity_poly.type
_entity_poly.pdbx_seq_one_letter_code
_entity_poly.pdbx_strand_id
1 'polypeptide(L)'
;MAEKEQARRLKFEIFRYNPEDRNSEPHTDFFELDETPFMTLYIALNQIREKFDPGLQFDFACRSAICGSCGMMVNGRPALACRTLTTDLPEKIQLYPLPTFKLVGDLSVDTGTWFREMAEKTEAWIHEQMPFDPDATEARMDDDVAAAIYEGDRCIECGCCVASCGLANVDADFLAGAGLN
;
A
#
# COMPACT_ATOMS: atom_id res chain seq x y z
N MET A 1 35.11 6.23 -24.43
CA MET A 1 34.76 7.16 -23.35
C MET A 1 33.26 7.10 -23.29
N ALA A 2 32.68 6.46 -22.27
CA ALA A 2 31.23 6.42 -22.11
C ALA A 2 30.75 7.83 -21.72
N GLU A 3 29.90 8.43 -22.56
CA GLU A 3 29.17 9.64 -22.20
C GLU A 3 28.48 9.37 -20.87
N LYS A 4 28.75 10.22 -19.88
CA LYS A 4 27.96 10.24 -18.65
C LYS A 4 26.56 10.72 -19.06
N GLU A 5 25.66 9.77 -19.29
CA GLU A 5 24.22 10.05 -19.39
C GLU A 5 23.84 10.84 -18.13
N GLN A 6 23.39 12.06 -18.34
CA GLN A 6 23.05 12.95 -17.22
C GLN A 6 21.86 12.35 -16.51
N ALA A 7 22.04 11.95 -15.24
CA ALA A 7 20.97 11.32 -14.46
C ALA A 7 19.72 12.22 -14.47
N ARG A 8 18.57 11.62 -14.70
CA ARG A 8 17.27 12.34 -14.68
C ARG A 8 17.04 12.87 -13.27
N ARG A 9 16.64 14.13 -13.17
CA ARG A 9 16.33 14.77 -11.89
C ARG A 9 14.86 14.62 -11.57
N LEU A 10 14.54 13.90 -10.49
CA LEU A 10 13.19 13.65 -10.01
C LEU A 10 12.79 14.73 -9.01
N LYS A 11 11.54 15.20 -9.13
CA LYS A 11 10.93 16.21 -8.25
C LYS A 11 9.74 15.60 -7.53
N PHE A 12 9.86 15.47 -6.23
CA PHE A 12 8.81 14.90 -5.39
C PHE A 12 7.99 16.00 -4.73
N GLU A 13 6.68 15.88 -4.82
CA GLU A 13 5.68 16.64 -4.07
C GLU A 13 4.99 15.67 -3.12
N ILE A 14 5.30 15.75 -1.83
CA ILE A 14 4.86 14.79 -0.82
C ILE A 14 3.89 15.46 0.15
N PHE A 15 2.70 14.89 0.28
CA PHE A 15 1.74 15.31 1.31
C PHE A 15 2.30 15.05 2.70
N ARG A 16 2.16 16.04 3.58
CA ARG A 16 2.62 16.01 4.96
C ARG A 16 1.50 16.41 5.89
N TYR A 17 1.24 15.59 6.87
CA TYR A 17 0.32 15.87 7.96
C TYR A 17 0.42 14.83 9.07
N ASN A 18 0.52 15.24 10.31
CA ASN A 18 0.43 14.37 11.48
C ASN A 18 -0.86 14.67 12.25
N PRO A 19 -1.89 13.80 12.21
CA PRO A 19 -3.17 14.03 12.89
C PRO A 19 -3.07 14.02 14.42
N GLU A 20 -1.99 13.48 15.01
CA GLU A 20 -1.78 13.44 16.45
C GLU A 20 -1.08 14.71 16.98
N ASP A 21 -0.43 15.47 16.12
CA ASP A 21 0.16 16.76 16.49
C ASP A 21 -0.84 17.90 16.23
N ARG A 22 -1.31 18.53 17.28
CA ARG A 22 -2.26 19.66 17.22
C ARG A 22 -1.74 20.88 16.46
N ASN A 23 -0.42 20.99 16.29
CA ASN A 23 0.22 22.09 15.56
C ASN A 23 0.53 21.71 14.10
N SER A 24 0.27 20.45 13.70
CA SER A 24 0.45 20.03 12.32
C SER A 24 -0.70 20.52 11.47
N GLU A 25 -0.38 21.14 10.33
CA GLU A 25 -1.34 21.49 9.29
C GLU A 25 -1.00 20.73 8.01
N PRO A 26 -2.01 20.28 7.22
CA PRO A 26 -1.77 19.64 5.95
C PRO A 26 -1.00 20.56 5.00
N HIS A 27 0.12 20.08 4.49
CA HIS A 27 0.96 20.81 3.54
C HIS A 27 1.66 19.87 2.56
N THR A 28 2.41 20.39 1.63
CA THR A 28 3.22 19.64 0.68
C THR A 28 4.66 20.04 0.79
N ASP A 29 5.53 19.06 0.99
CA ASP A 29 6.98 19.23 0.92
C ASP A 29 7.52 18.87 -0.46
N PHE A 30 8.63 19.53 -0.83
CA PHE A 30 9.27 19.40 -2.12
C PHE A 30 10.70 18.87 -1.95
N PHE A 31 11.01 17.77 -2.64
CA PHE A 31 12.34 17.19 -2.63
C PHE A 31 12.81 16.92 -4.05
N GLU A 32 14.13 16.98 -4.26
CA GLU A 32 14.74 16.63 -5.54
C GLU A 32 15.83 15.58 -5.34
N LEU A 33 15.82 14.55 -6.20
CA LEU A 33 16.80 13.47 -6.23
C LEU A 33 17.28 13.23 -7.65
N ASP A 34 18.54 12.86 -7.78
CA ASP A 34 19.04 12.30 -9.03
C ASP A 34 18.63 10.82 -9.12
N GLU A 35 18.03 10.44 -10.25
CA GLU A 35 17.60 9.07 -10.47
C GLU A 35 18.79 8.13 -10.61
N THR A 36 18.72 7.00 -9.93
CA THR A 36 19.71 5.94 -10.06
C THR A 36 19.12 4.75 -10.84
N PRO A 37 19.95 3.93 -11.51
CA PRO A 37 19.46 2.75 -12.20
C PRO A 37 18.64 1.83 -11.28
N PHE A 38 17.50 1.35 -11.78
CA PHE A 38 16.56 0.47 -11.04
C PHE A 38 15.98 1.05 -9.75
N MET A 39 15.96 2.39 -9.62
CA MET A 39 15.37 3.05 -8.47
C MET A 39 13.86 2.77 -8.42
N THR A 40 13.40 2.21 -7.30
CA THR A 40 11.98 2.14 -6.99
C THR A 40 11.56 3.38 -6.19
N LEU A 41 10.28 3.67 -6.18
CA LEU A 41 9.73 4.77 -5.37
C LEU A 41 10.06 4.59 -3.87
N TYR A 42 10.08 3.33 -3.38
CA TYR A 42 10.55 3.01 -2.03
C TYR A 42 12.00 3.47 -1.78
N ILE A 43 12.91 3.18 -2.72
CA ILE A 43 14.33 3.61 -2.60
C ILE A 43 14.43 5.14 -2.57
N ALA A 44 13.67 5.83 -3.42
CA ALA A 44 13.63 7.28 -3.45
C ALA A 44 13.12 7.85 -2.10
N LEU A 45 11.99 7.35 -1.58
CA LEU A 45 11.44 7.77 -0.30
C LEU A 45 12.39 7.50 0.88
N ASN A 46 13.07 6.35 0.87
CA ASN A 46 14.07 6.05 1.89
C ASN A 46 15.27 7.00 1.82
N GLN A 47 15.72 7.36 0.61
CA GLN A 47 16.77 8.37 0.46
C GLN A 47 16.32 9.75 0.94
N ILE A 48 15.07 10.16 0.69
CA ILE A 48 14.51 11.41 1.18
C ILE A 48 14.53 11.40 2.71
N ARG A 49 14.05 10.32 3.33
CA ARG A 49 14.02 10.18 4.80
C ARG A 49 15.41 10.19 5.42
N GLU A 50 16.39 9.54 4.80
CA GLU A 50 17.75 9.46 5.34
C GLU A 50 18.55 10.76 5.17
N LYS A 51 18.33 11.49 4.06
CA LYS A 51 19.20 12.62 3.69
C LYS A 51 18.58 13.98 3.99
N PHE A 52 17.25 14.11 3.94
CA PHE A 52 16.58 15.41 3.97
C PHE A 52 15.62 15.54 5.13
N ASP A 53 14.78 14.54 5.38
CA ASP A 53 13.75 14.61 6.41
C ASP A 53 13.49 13.28 7.11
N PRO A 54 14.15 13.03 8.25
CA PRO A 54 13.93 11.82 9.04
C PRO A 54 12.50 11.65 9.58
N GLY A 55 11.70 12.72 9.58
CA GLY A 55 10.32 12.74 10.04
C GLY A 55 9.31 12.23 9.02
N LEU A 56 9.72 11.98 7.76
CA LEU A 56 8.81 11.48 6.72
C LEU A 56 8.25 10.10 7.08
N GLN A 57 6.92 10.03 7.21
CA GLN A 57 6.21 8.80 7.55
C GLN A 57 5.67 8.10 6.30
N PHE A 58 6.08 6.88 6.09
CA PHE A 58 5.52 5.93 5.13
C PHE A 58 5.83 4.50 5.56
N ASP A 59 4.95 3.57 5.22
CA ASP A 59 5.08 2.18 5.64
C ASP A 59 5.78 1.32 4.59
N PHE A 60 6.53 0.35 5.07
CA PHE A 60 7.12 -0.70 4.24
C PHE A 60 7.59 -1.86 5.13
N ALA A 61 7.60 -3.08 4.57
CA ALA A 61 8.15 -4.25 5.23
C ALA A 61 8.91 -5.14 4.23
N CYS A 62 8.21 -5.84 3.33
CA CYS A 62 8.83 -6.89 2.48
C CYS A 62 9.71 -6.34 1.35
N ARG A 63 9.45 -5.16 0.82
CA ARG A 63 10.10 -4.53 -0.35
C ARG A 63 10.01 -5.37 -1.64
N SER A 64 9.06 -6.31 -1.70
CA SER A 64 8.93 -7.32 -2.76
C SER A 64 7.49 -7.49 -3.25
N ALA A 65 6.62 -6.49 -2.99
CA ALA A 65 5.21 -6.48 -3.38
C ALA A 65 4.37 -7.65 -2.81
N ILE A 66 4.69 -8.12 -1.58
CA ILE A 66 4.02 -9.24 -0.93
C ILE A 66 3.18 -8.79 0.27
N CYS A 67 3.64 -7.81 1.05
CA CYS A 67 2.99 -7.43 2.31
C CYS A 67 1.95 -6.29 2.19
N GLY A 68 1.87 -5.59 1.06
CA GLY A 68 0.91 -4.51 0.84
C GLY A 68 1.18 -3.18 1.57
N SER A 69 2.03 -3.14 2.61
CA SER A 69 2.15 -2.00 3.52
C SER A 69 2.62 -0.68 2.88
N CYS A 70 3.31 -0.72 1.74
CA CYS A 70 3.81 0.49 1.06
C CYS A 70 2.83 1.07 0.02
N GLY A 71 1.54 0.80 0.16
CA GLY A 71 0.50 1.36 -0.69
C GLY A 71 0.35 2.87 -0.52
N MET A 72 0.32 3.62 -1.60
CA MET A 72 0.09 5.07 -1.60
C MET A 72 -0.45 5.55 -2.95
N MET A 73 -0.94 6.77 -3.00
CA MET A 73 -1.33 7.42 -4.26
C MET A 73 -0.08 8.00 -4.92
N VAL A 74 0.18 7.59 -6.17
CA VAL A 74 1.28 8.06 -7.01
C VAL A 74 0.69 8.72 -8.25
N ASN A 75 0.85 10.03 -8.39
CA ASN A 75 0.26 10.80 -9.48
C ASN A 75 -1.24 10.51 -9.71
N GLY A 76 -2.01 10.43 -8.62
CA GLY A 76 -3.45 10.18 -8.66
C GLY A 76 -3.85 8.71 -8.86
N ARG A 77 -2.92 7.76 -8.86
CA ARG A 77 -3.19 6.31 -8.96
C ARG A 77 -2.62 5.56 -7.76
N PRO A 78 -3.36 4.62 -7.16
CA PRO A 78 -2.82 3.83 -6.06
C PRO A 78 -1.77 2.82 -6.59
N ALA A 79 -0.66 2.74 -5.90
CA ALA A 79 0.44 1.85 -6.26
C ALA A 79 1.26 1.44 -5.03
N LEU A 80 2.02 0.36 -5.15
CA LEU A 80 2.99 -0.07 -4.14
C LEU A 80 4.35 0.58 -4.40
N ALA A 81 4.86 1.37 -3.48
CA ALA A 81 6.13 2.07 -3.64
C ALA A 81 7.31 1.13 -3.95
N CYS A 82 7.34 -0.06 -3.37
CA CYS A 82 8.41 -1.03 -3.61
C CYS A 82 8.37 -1.69 -5.00
N ARG A 83 7.25 -1.60 -5.71
CA ARG A 83 7.06 -2.17 -7.07
C ARG A 83 7.13 -1.12 -8.17
N THR A 84 6.93 0.14 -7.84
CA THR A 84 6.89 1.24 -8.80
C THR A 84 8.30 1.70 -9.10
N LEU A 85 8.77 1.51 -10.34
CA LEU A 85 10.06 2.04 -10.81
C LEU A 85 9.91 3.54 -11.10
N THR A 86 10.92 4.32 -10.74
CA THR A 86 10.91 5.77 -11.03
C THR A 86 11.02 6.04 -12.52
N THR A 87 11.64 5.14 -13.30
CA THR A 87 11.71 5.20 -14.75
C THR A 87 10.35 5.16 -15.45
N ASP A 88 9.34 4.55 -14.81
CA ASP A 88 7.97 4.44 -15.32
C ASP A 88 7.12 5.68 -14.97
N LEU A 89 7.69 6.61 -14.20
CA LEU A 89 7.02 7.83 -13.74
C LEU A 89 7.56 9.07 -14.48
N PRO A 90 6.77 10.15 -14.57
CA PRO A 90 7.29 11.44 -15.02
C PRO A 90 8.32 11.99 -14.00
N GLU A 91 9.06 13.02 -14.40
CA GLU A 91 10.02 13.68 -13.50
C GLU A 91 9.36 14.28 -12.25
N LYS A 92 8.15 14.77 -12.41
CA LYS A 92 7.32 15.28 -11.30
C LYS A 92 6.48 14.15 -10.73
N ILE A 93 6.69 13.83 -9.46
CA ILE A 93 6.04 12.73 -8.74
C ILE A 93 5.29 13.31 -7.54
N GLN A 94 3.97 13.15 -7.56
CA GLN A 94 3.09 13.57 -6.49
C GLN A 94 2.68 12.35 -5.65
N LEU A 95 2.84 12.47 -4.32
CA LEU A 95 2.56 11.38 -3.39
C LEU A 95 1.55 11.83 -2.33
N TYR A 96 0.51 11.01 -2.16
CA TYR A 96 -0.54 11.20 -1.16
C TYR A 96 -0.84 9.88 -0.46
N PRO A 97 -1.40 9.90 0.77
CA PRO A 97 -1.91 8.70 1.41
C PRO A 97 -3.06 8.08 0.60
N LEU A 98 -3.30 6.78 0.78
CA LEU A 98 -4.47 6.12 0.22
C LEU A 98 -5.75 6.73 0.82
N PRO A 99 -6.70 7.23 0.00
CA PRO A 99 -8.01 7.67 0.50
C PRO A 99 -8.81 6.49 1.06
N THR A 100 -9.91 6.79 1.76
CA THR A 100 -10.80 5.83 2.43
C THR A 100 -10.26 5.30 3.77
N PHE A 101 -8.95 5.18 3.91
CA PHE A 101 -8.32 4.67 5.13
C PHE A 101 -8.00 5.79 6.13
N LYS A 102 -8.00 5.44 7.41
CA LYS A 102 -7.61 6.37 8.46
C LYS A 102 -6.14 6.76 8.32
N LEU A 103 -5.87 8.06 8.23
CA LEU A 103 -4.50 8.57 8.18
C LEU A 103 -3.80 8.36 9.52
N VAL A 104 -2.60 7.77 9.46
CA VAL A 104 -1.67 7.64 10.60
C VAL A 104 -0.70 8.82 10.61
N GLY A 105 -0.11 9.14 9.45
CA GLY A 105 0.76 10.30 9.26
C GLY A 105 1.36 10.31 7.86
N ASP A 106 1.47 11.47 7.26
CA ASP A 106 1.99 11.70 5.91
C ASP A 106 1.40 10.74 4.86
N LEU A 107 2.15 9.71 4.47
CA LEU A 107 1.74 8.68 3.48
C LEU A 107 1.28 7.37 4.14
N SER A 108 1.37 7.26 5.46
CA SER A 108 1.02 6.07 6.23
C SER A 108 -0.47 6.06 6.59
N VAL A 109 -1.15 4.94 6.37
CA VAL A 109 -2.58 4.75 6.62
C VAL A 109 -2.86 3.42 7.32
N ASP A 110 -3.92 3.37 8.13
CA ASP A 110 -4.40 2.14 8.78
C ASP A 110 -5.33 1.36 7.84
N THR A 111 -4.77 0.45 7.07
CA THR A 111 -5.55 -0.50 6.26
C THR A 111 -6.10 -1.64 7.09
N GLY A 112 -5.39 -2.05 8.15
CA GLY A 112 -5.73 -3.22 8.96
C GLY A 112 -7.09 -3.14 9.64
N THR A 113 -7.46 -1.98 10.16
CA THR A 113 -8.79 -1.77 10.75
C THR A 113 -9.89 -1.95 9.71
N TRP A 114 -9.73 -1.36 8.52
CA TRP A 114 -10.70 -1.49 7.43
C TRP A 114 -10.90 -2.94 6.99
N PHE A 115 -9.81 -3.70 6.78
CA PHE A 115 -9.88 -5.11 6.38
C PHE A 115 -10.50 -5.99 7.47
N ARG A 116 -10.26 -5.70 8.74
CA ARG A 116 -10.93 -6.40 9.85
C ARG A 116 -12.43 -6.14 9.85
N GLU A 117 -12.86 -4.90 9.71
CA GLU A 117 -14.28 -4.55 9.63
C GLU A 117 -14.95 -5.19 8.39
N MET A 118 -14.23 -5.27 7.26
CA MET A 118 -14.68 -5.98 6.07
C MET A 118 -14.88 -7.48 6.37
N ALA A 119 -13.91 -8.13 7.02
CA ALA A 119 -14.00 -9.53 7.38
C ALA A 119 -15.18 -9.80 8.33
N GLU A 120 -15.45 -8.90 9.28
CA GLU A 120 -16.62 -8.98 10.16
C GLU A 120 -17.93 -8.83 9.38
N LYS A 121 -18.02 -7.88 8.44
CA LYS A 121 -19.23 -7.67 7.62
C LYS A 121 -19.50 -8.84 6.66
N THR A 122 -18.49 -9.48 6.15
CA THR A 122 -18.61 -10.61 5.22
C THR A 122 -18.62 -11.97 5.93
N GLU A 123 -18.49 -11.98 7.26
CA GLU A 123 -18.35 -13.21 8.05
C GLU A 123 -17.23 -14.11 7.54
N ALA A 124 -16.12 -13.50 7.08
CA ALA A 124 -14.98 -14.17 6.45
C ALA A 124 -14.07 -14.82 7.49
N TRP A 125 -14.56 -15.84 8.18
CA TRP A 125 -13.77 -16.66 9.11
C TRP A 125 -14.06 -18.14 8.90
N ILE A 126 -13.17 -18.98 9.39
CA ILE A 126 -13.32 -20.43 9.30
C ILE A 126 -14.40 -20.88 10.28
N HIS A 127 -15.45 -21.52 9.76
CA HIS A 127 -16.51 -22.14 10.53
C HIS A 127 -16.15 -23.60 10.78
N GLU A 128 -15.64 -23.93 11.95
CA GLU A 128 -15.41 -25.31 12.34
C GLU A 128 -16.71 -25.94 12.85
N GLN A 129 -17.12 -27.05 12.21
CA GLN A 129 -18.31 -27.80 12.61
C GLN A 129 -18.02 -28.86 13.68
N MET A 130 -16.76 -29.16 13.94
CA MET A 130 -16.32 -30.16 14.92
C MET A 130 -15.26 -29.60 15.86
N PRO A 131 -15.21 -30.05 17.10
CA PRO A 131 -14.14 -29.68 18.02
C PRO A 131 -12.76 -30.05 17.45
N PHE A 132 -11.79 -29.18 17.67
CA PHE A 132 -10.39 -29.48 17.28
C PHE A 132 -9.90 -30.76 17.96
N ASP A 133 -9.50 -31.75 17.17
CA ASP A 133 -8.87 -32.97 17.62
C ASP A 133 -7.42 -33.00 17.13
N PRO A 134 -6.43 -32.84 18.02
CA PRO A 134 -5.02 -32.81 17.61
C PRO A 134 -4.50 -34.14 17.08
N ASP A 135 -5.20 -35.25 17.33
CA ASP A 135 -4.82 -36.59 16.87
C ASP A 135 -5.53 -36.98 15.55
N ALA A 136 -6.48 -36.15 15.10
CA ALA A 136 -7.15 -36.37 13.82
C ALA A 136 -6.26 -36.00 12.63
N THR A 137 -6.31 -36.80 11.57
CA THR A 137 -5.68 -36.43 10.31
C THR A 137 -6.48 -35.31 9.67
N GLU A 138 -5.81 -34.26 9.18
CA GLU A 138 -6.45 -33.18 8.44
C GLU A 138 -7.22 -33.71 7.24
N ALA A 139 -8.45 -33.23 7.06
CA ALA A 139 -9.25 -33.54 5.89
C ALA A 139 -8.58 -32.91 4.65
N ARG A 140 -8.38 -33.73 3.63
CA ARG A 140 -7.86 -33.24 2.36
C ARG A 140 -8.99 -32.61 1.55
N MET A 141 -8.68 -31.48 0.95
CA MET A 141 -9.57 -30.75 0.05
C MET A 141 -9.41 -31.29 -1.37
N ASP A 142 -10.49 -31.30 -2.15
CA ASP A 142 -10.42 -31.62 -3.58
C ASP A 142 -9.56 -30.58 -4.30
N ASP A 143 -8.80 -31.03 -5.30
CA ASP A 143 -7.80 -30.22 -6.02
C ASP A 143 -8.40 -28.96 -6.66
N ASP A 144 -9.57 -29.11 -7.30
CA ASP A 144 -10.29 -27.99 -7.94
C ASP A 144 -10.74 -26.93 -6.90
N VAL A 145 -11.18 -27.38 -5.72
CA VAL A 145 -11.58 -26.49 -4.63
C VAL A 145 -10.36 -25.78 -4.03
N ALA A 146 -9.28 -26.54 -3.81
CA ALA A 146 -8.03 -25.98 -3.32
C ALA A 146 -7.45 -24.92 -4.27
N ALA A 147 -7.49 -25.18 -5.59
CA ALA A 147 -7.06 -24.23 -6.60
C ALA A 147 -7.90 -22.94 -6.60
N ALA A 148 -9.23 -23.05 -6.48
CA ALA A 148 -10.12 -21.89 -6.42
C ALA A 148 -9.87 -21.04 -5.17
N ILE A 149 -9.68 -21.66 -4.02
CA ILE A 149 -9.33 -20.96 -2.76
C ILE A 149 -7.97 -20.26 -2.90
N TYR A 150 -6.95 -20.93 -3.45
CA TYR A 150 -5.63 -20.37 -3.66
C TYR A 150 -5.65 -19.14 -4.55
N GLU A 151 -6.49 -19.10 -5.60
CA GLU A 151 -6.65 -17.91 -6.45
C GLU A 151 -7.31 -16.74 -5.68
N GLY A 152 -8.29 -17.03 -4.82
CA GLY A 152 -8.93 -16.02 -3.95
C GLY A 152 -7.96 -15.46 -2.91
N ASP A 153 -7.09 -16.29 -2.34
CA ASP A 153 -6.13 -15.94 -1.27
C ASP A 153 -4.92 -15.13 -1.76
N ARG A 154 -4.92 -14.65 -3.00
CA ARG A 154 -3.85 -13.78 -3.53
C ARG A 154 -3.94 -12.34 -3.07
N CYS A 155 -4.98 -11.97 -2.37
CA CYS A 155 -5.13 -10.62 -1.82
C CYS A 155 -4.08 -10.37 -0.73
N ILE A 156 -3.29 -9.30 -0.90
CA ILE A 156 -2.26 -8.88 0.07
C ILE A 156 -2.72 -7.73 0.96
N GLU A 157 -4.02 -7.44 0.97
CA GLU A 157 -4.67 -6.40 1.79
C GLU A 157 -4.01 -5.00 1.67
N CYS A 158 -3.46 -4.69 0.50
CA CYS A 158 -2.75 -3.43 0.28
C CYS A 158 -3.65 -2.19 0.17
N GLY A 159 -4.97 -2.36 0.05
CA GLY A 159 -5.93 -1.27 -0.03
C GLY A 159 -5.99 -0.52 -1.37
N CYS A 160 -5.12 -0.82 -2.35
CA CYS A 160 -5.07 -0.07 -3.61
C CYS A 160 -6.37 -0.13 -4.42
N CYS A 161 -7.07 -1.28 -4.44
CA CYS A 161 -8.34 -1.42 -5.13
C CYS A 161 -9.47 -0.62 -4.43
N VAL A 162 -9.46 -0.57 -3.10
CA VAL A 162 -10.40 0.23 -2.30
C VAL A 162 -10.16 1.71 -2.54
N ALA A 163 -8.91 2.16 -2.45
CA ALA A 163 -8.53 3.55 -2.66
C ALA A 163 -8.85 4.06 -4.08
N SER A 164 -8.83 3.19 -5.10
CA SER A 164 -9.19 3.54 -6.47
C SER A 164 -10.69 3.53 -6.75
N CYS A 165 -11.49 3.04 -5.83
CA CYS A 165 -12.93 2.92 -6.00
C CYS A 165 -13.65 4.21 -5.58
N GLY A 166 -14.22 4.93 -6.54
CA GLY A 166 -14.97 6.16 -6.25
C GLY A 166 -16.18 5.93 -5.33
N LEU A 167 -16.80 4.74 -5.39
CA LEU A 167 -17.94 4.42 -4.53
C LEU A 167 -17.50 4.15 -3.08
N ALA A 168 -16.42 3.41 -2.86
CA ALA A 168 -15.88 3.17 -1.52
C ALA A 168 -15.40 4.46 -0.82
N ASN A 169 -15.09 5.51 -1.59
CA ASN A 169 -14.72 6.82 -1.04
C ASN A 169 -15.91 7.65 -0.55
N VAL A 170 -17.14 7.30 -0.92
CA VAL A 170 -18.35 8.04 -0.55
C VAL A 170 -19.34 7.21 0.26
N ASP A 171 -19.23 5.89 0.22
CA ASP A 171 -20.04 4.93 0.97
C ASP A 171 -19.15 3.98 1.76
N ALA A 172 -19.12 4.15 3.07
CA ALA A 172 -18.28 3.37 3.98
C ALA A 172 -18.72 1.89 4.10
N ASP A 173 -19.92 1.55 3.66
CA ASP A 173 -20.43 0.17 3.67
C ASP A 173 -20.11 -0.58 2.37
N PHE A 174 -19.64 0.12 1.34
CA PHE A 174 -19.26 -0.50 0.09
C PHE A 174 -17.85 -1.07 0.12
N LEU A 175 -17.72 -2.38 0.03
CA LEU A 175 -16.46 -3.13 0.25
C LEU A 175 -15.50 -3.13 -0.96
N ALA A 176 -15.84 -2.43 -2.03
CA ALA A 176 -15.04 -2.34 -3.26
C ALA A 176 -14.66 -3.70 -3.85
N GLY A 177 -13.56 -3.75 -4.61
CA GLY A 177 -13.04 -5.00 -5.16
C GLY A 177 -12.46 -5.96 -4.10
N ALA A 178 -12.10 -5.46 -2.93
CA ALA A 178 -11.57 -6.29 -1.85
C ALA A 178 -12.63 -7.22 -1.24
N GLY A 179 -13.89 -6.79 -1.20
CA GLY A 179 -14.98 -7.61 -0.68
C GLY A 179 -15.52 -8.66 -1.67
N LEU A 180 -14.95 -8.73 -2.88
CA LEU A 180 -15.30 -9.73 -3.91
C LEU A 180 -14.25 -10.85 -4.03
N ASN A 181 -13.20 -10.79 -3.24
CA ASN A 181 -12.06 -11.68 -3.32
C ASN A 181 -12.19 -12.86 -2.34
#